data_394ce681153f86664e79c90a7a8398a6
#
_entry.id   394ce681153f86664e79c90a7a8398a6
#
_cell.length_a   1.000
_cell.length_b   1.000
_cell.length_c   1.000
_cell.angle_alpha   90.00
_cell.angle_beta   90.00
_cell.angle_gamma   90.00
#
_symmetry.space_group_name_H-M   'P 1'
#
loop_
_entity.id
_entity.type
_entity.pdbx_description
1 polymer ?
#
loop_
_entity_poly.entity_id
_entity_poly.type
_entity_poly.pdbx_seq_one_letter_code
_entity_poly.pdbx_strand_id
1 'polypeptide(L)'
;GIFDTESAVKACDGNRKGRIMEEKRKNTMILYRNLRYQQLFDDMCSLLKPEEGEARPDAYACASQIIDLAVTYGFRGNLWHCFLAFCMANNENAYSTSCEIIGPVGGSLSELARHDFAQVRELFSLDIACLDETENGIWSEMKHYENALENSKAFNHRIRDRIVELSVSLEHAESDQEFQDIVTEFYKEFGVGKFGLNKAFHIIMDEEAKQVDIEPITRVEHIELSDLVGYELQKAKLIENTEAFIEGRAANNCLLFGDSGTGKSSSIKAILNQYYDRGLRMIEVYKHQFRGLSDVLEQIKDRNSKFIIYMDDLS
;
A
#
# COMPACT_ATOMS: atom_id res chain seq x y z
N GLY A 1 43.95 17.08 -45.66
CA GLY A 1 43.73 16.43 -44.40
C GLY A 1 42.33 15.83 -44.39
N ILE A 2 42.22 14.55 -44.72
CA ILE A 2 40.98 13.79 -44.68
C ILE A 2 40.86 13.31 -43.23
N PHE A 3 39.92 13.84 -42.49
CA PHE A 3 39.61 13.33 -41.16
C PHE A 3 38.86 12.00 -41.31
N ASP A 4 39.43 10.97 -40.73
CA ASP A 4 38.92 9.61 -40.73
C ASP A 4 37.64 9.52 -39.83
N THR A 5 36.49 9.56 -40.49
CA THR A 5 35.16 9.49 -39.85
C THR A 5 34.85 8.12 -39.29
N GLU A 6 35.55 7.06 -39.67
CA GLU A 6 35.35 5.70 -39.16
C GLU A 6 35.90 5.51 -37.72
N SER A 7 36.99 6.17 -37.36
CA SER A 7 37.56 6.11 -36.01
C SER A 7 36.67 6.81 -34.96
N ALA A 8 36.00 7.90 -35.33
CA ALA A 8 35.09 8.62 -34.45
C ALA A 8 33.80 7.83 -34.14
N VAL A 9 33.29 7.10 -35.14
CA VAL A 9 32.06 6.26 -34.97
C VAL A 9 32.34 5.05 -34.10
N LYS A 10 33.52 4.41 -34.21
CA LYS A 10 33.90 3.28 -33.35
C LYS A 10 34.17 3.68 -31.91
N ALA A 11 34.68 4.91 -31.67
CA ALA A 11 34.89 5.41 -30.30
C ALA A 11 33.55 5.76 -29.59
N CYS A 12 32.57 6.26 -30.35
CA CYS A 12 31.22 6.50 -29.80
C CYS A 12 30.45 5.22 -29.52
N ASP A 13 30.58 4.18 -30.36
CA ASP A 13 29.90 2.91 -30.18
C ASP A 13 30.50 2.09 -29.02
N GLY A 14 31.82 2.10 -28.84
CA GLY A 14 32.50 1.44 -27.72
C GLY A 14 32.09 2.06 -26.37
N ASN A 15 32.00 3.38 -26.29
CA ASN A 15 31.61 4.09 -25.05
C ASN A 15 30.10 3.97 -24.76
N ARG A 16 29.26 3.88 -25.80
CA ARG A 16 27.83 3.59 -25.63
C ARG A 16 27.56 2.16 -25.15
N LYS A 17 28.29 1.17 -25.68
CA LYS A 17 28.14 -0.23 -25.22
C LYS A 17 28.66 -0.42 -23.80
N GLY A 18 29.76 0.20 -23.39
CA GLY A 18 30.25 0.19 -22.04
C GLY A 18 29.30 0.87 -21.05
N ARG A 19 28.78 2.05 -21.39
CA ARG A 19 27.79 2.76 -20.58
C ARG A 19 26.43 2.03 -20.46
N ILE A 20 26.00 1.39 -21.56
CA ILE A 20 24.75 0.59 -21.56
C ILE A 20 24.94 -0.70 -20.74
N MET A 21 26.15 -1.24 -20.61
CA MET A 21 26.40 -2.40 -19.78
C MET A 21 26.57 -2.05 -18.29
N GLU A 22 27.04 -0.87 -17.91
CA GLU A 22 27.07 -0.40 -16.52
C GLU A 22 25.72 0.05 -15.99
N GLU A 23 24.84 0.60 -16.86
CA GLU A 23 23.46 0.99 -16.46
C GLU A 23 22.47 -0.18 -16.46
N LYS A 24 22.83 -1.37 -16.94
CA LYS A 24 21.91 -2.53 -17.06
C LYS A 24 21.50 -3.19 -15.75
N ARG A 25 21.96 -2.69 -14.60
CA ARG A 25 21.86 -3.39 -13.31
C ARG A 25 20.94 -2.77 -12.28
N LYS A 26 20.36 -1.62 -12.53
CA LYS A 26 19.33 -1.04 -11.64
C LYS A 26 17.97 -1.53 -12.06
N ASN A 27 17.16 -1.91 -11.08
CA ASN A 27 15.74 -2.20 -11.13
C ASN A 27 15.11 -1.90 -12.51
N THR A 28 14.84 -2.94 -13.31
CA THR A 28 14.33 -2.81 -14.68
C THR A 28 12.81 -2.68 -14.71
N MET A 29 12.14 -2.62 -13.57
CA MET A 29 10.72 -2.35 -13.47
C MET A 29 10.40 -0.96 -14.01
N ILE A 30 9.26 -0.84 -14.67
CA ILE A 30 8.81 0.37 -15.36
C ILE A 30 7.79 1.12 -14.50
N LEU A 31 6.78 0.42 -14.00
CA LEU A 31 5.68 0.98 -13.24
C LEU A 31 5.95 0.96 -11.72
N TYR A 32 6.59 -0.10 -11.23
CA TYR A 32 6.87 -0.31 -9.80
C TYR A 32 8.26 0.19 -9.39
N ARG A 33 8.64 1.39 -9.84
CA ARG A 33 9.97 1.97 -9.59
C ARG A 33 10.10 2.74 -8.29
N ASN A 34 9.00 3.30 -7.79
CA ASN A 34 9.01 4.18 -6.62
C ASN A 34 8.28 3.47 -5.46
N LEU A 35 8.89 2.41 -4.95
CA LEU A 35 8.36 1.67 -3.81
C LEU A 35 8.55 2.46 -2.52
N ARG A 36 7.61 2.33 -1.58
CA ARG A 36 7.70 3.00 -0.27
C ARG A 36 8.99 2.68 0.48
N TYR A 37 9.53 1.47 0.29
CA TYR A 37 10.78 1.00 0.90
C TYR A 37 11.79 0.62 -0.18
N GLN A 38 12.00 1.51 -1.16
CA GLN A 38 12.83 1.25 -2.34
C GLN A 38 14.24 0.79 -1.98
N GLN A 39 14.91 1.47 -1.04
CA GLN A 39 16.28 1.10 -0.65
C GLN A 39 16.35 -0.32 -0.07
N LEU A 40 15.44 -0.68 0.83
CA LEU A 40 15.36 -2.03 1.38
C LEU A 40 15.08 -3.07 0.29
N PHE A 41 14.19 -2.76 -0.66
CA PHE A 41 13.91 -3.62 -1.79
C PHE A 41 15.15 -3.84 -2.66
N ASP A 42 15.87 -2.79 -3.01
CA ASP A 42 17.07 -2.83 -3.85
C ASP A 42 18.21 -3.58 -3.13
N ASP A 43 18.40 -3.34 -1.83
CA ASP A 43 19.39 -4.03 -1.01
C ASP A 43 19.10 -5.54 -0.91
N MET A 44 17.84 -5.92 -0.71
CA MET A 44 17.44 -7.32 -0.68
C MET A 44 17.62 -8.00 -2.05
N CYS A 45 17.31 -7.31 -3.14
CA CYS A 45 17.59 -7.82 -4.49
C CYS A 45 19.09 -8.06 -4.70
N SER A 46 19.94 -7.15 -4.25
CA SER A 46 21.40 -7.29 -4.34
C SER A 46 21.96 -8.42 -3.46
N LEU A 47 21.33 -8.67 -2.30
CA LEU A 47 21.69 -9.79 -1.42
C LEU A 47 21.31 -11.14 -2.02
N LEU A 48 20.12 -11.24 -2.61
CA LEU A 48 19.59 -12.50 -3.17
C LEU A 48 20.12 -12.81 -4.57
N LYS A 49 20.51 -11.79 -5.32
CA LYS A 49 21.12 -11.90 -6.66
C LYS A 49 22.43 -11.13 -6.71
N PRO A 50 23.47 -11.58 -5.98
CA PRO A 50 24.74 -10.86 -5.90
C PRO A 50 25.43 -10.82 -7.27
N GLU A 51 25.99 -9.67 -7.60
CA GLU A 51 26.77 -9.49 -8.81
C GLU A 51 28.27 -9.32 -8.48
N GLU A 52 29.13 -9.80 -9.37
CA GLU A 52 30.57 -9.68 -9.18
C GLU A 52 31.01 -8.21 -9.14
N GLY A 53 31.66 -7.82 -8.07
CA GLY A 53 32.26 -6.47 -7.90
C GLY A 53 31.34 -5.43 -7.25
N GLU A 54 30.09 -5.75 -6.91
CA GLU A 54 29.24 -4.85 -6.12
C GLU A 54 29.49 -4.97 -4.61
N ALA A 55 29.41 -3.84 -3.92
CA ALA A 55 29.43 -3.83 -2.46
C ALA A 55 28.15 -4.51 -1.94
N ARG A 56 28.32 -5.54 -1.13
CA ARG A 56 27.20 -6.29 -0.55
C ARG A 56 26.53 -5.46 0.53
N PRO A 57 25.20 -5.23 0.46
CA PRO A 57 24.46 -4.55 1.52
C PRO A 57 24.58 -5.27 2.87
N ASP A 58 24.30 -4.55 3.96
CA ASP A 58 24.23 -5.14 5.29
C ASP A 58 22.96 -5.99 5.44
N ALA A 59 23.14 -7.32 5.37
CA ALA A 59 22.04 -8.28 5.46
C ALA A 59 21.28 -8.18 6.80
N TYR A 60 21.98 -7.93 7.92
CA TYR A 60 21.34 -7.80 9.22
C TYR A 60 20.54 -6.50 9.36
N ALA A 61 20.98 -5.42 8.72
CA ALA A 61 20.20 -4.19 8.65
C ALA A 61 18.92 -4.38 7.82
N CYS A 62 18.97 -5.14 6.73
CA CYS A 62 17.77 -5.50 5.95
C CYS A 62 16.83 -6.39 6.76
N ALA A 63 17.33 -7.41 7.45
CA ALA A 63 16.53 -8.27 8.32
C ALA A 63 15.82 -7.46 9.42
N SER A 64 16.54 -6.55 10.10
CA SER A 64 15.98 -5.68 11.12
C SER A 64 14.81 -4.86 10.58
N GLN A 65 14.94 -4.22 9.43
CA GLN A 65 13.88 -3.44 8.82
C GLN A 65 12.64 -4.27 8.44
N ILE A 66 12.84 -5.49 7.92
CA ILE A 66 11.72 -6.39 7.60
C ILE A 66 11.01 -6.84 8.88
N ILE A 67 11.75 -7.13 9.95
CA ILE A 67 11.18 -7.49 11.26
C ILE A 67 10.40 -6.31 11.85
N ASP A 68 10.92 -5.09 11.78
CA ASP A 68 10.22 -3.87 12.23
C ASP A 68 8.90 -3.69 11.48
N LEU A 69 8.86 -3.96 10.19
CA LEU A 69 7.61 -3.97 9.40
C LEU A 69 6.67 -5.08 9.88
N ALA A 70 7.18 -6.29 10.13
CA ALA A 70 6.37 -7.39 10.61
C ALA A 70 5.73 -7.08 11.98
N VAL A 71 6.48 -6.45 12.89
CA VAL A 71 5.95 -6.01 14.20
C VAL A 71 4.92 -4.88 14.01
N THR A 72 5.20 -3.92 13.12
CA THR A 72 4.32 -2.76 12.89
C THR A 72 2.98 -3.17 12.28
N TYR A 73 2.97 -4.08 11.32
CA TYR A 73 1.77 -4.50 10.58
C TYR A 73 1.23 -5.87 11.02
N GLY A 74 1.93 -6.57 11.89
CA GLY A 74 1.52 -7.88 12.41
C GLY A 74 1.78 -9.03 11.42
N PHE A 75 2.72 -8.90 10.49
CA PHE A 75 3.00 -9.95 9.50
C PHE A 75 3.47 -11.24 10.16
N ARG A 76 3.19 -12.36 9.51
CA ARG A 76 3.55 -13.72 9.91
C ARG A 76 3.83 -14.60 8.70
N GLY A 77 4.44 -15.75 8.92
CA GLY A 77 4.85 -16.65 7.84
C GLY A 77 6.11 -16.17 7.15
N ASN A 78 6.18 -16.23 5.83
CA ASN A 78 7.35 -15.78 5.08
C ASN A 78 7.38 -14.24 5.01
N LEU A 79 8.24 -13.64 5.83
CA LEU A 79 8.33 -12.17 5.91
C LEU A 79 8.83 -11.51 4.62
N TRP A 80 9.65 -12.20 3.82
CA TRP A 80 10.06 -11.69 2.52
C TRP A 80 8.88 -11.60 1.56
N HIS A 81 8.05 -12.64 1.50
CA HIS A 81 6.84 -12.62 0.68
C HIS A 81 5.83 -11.57 1.16
N CYS A 82 5.66 -11.42 2.49
CA CYS A 82 4.85 -10.35 3.05
C CYS A 82 5.37 -8.96 2.66
N PHE A 83 6.68 -8.75 2.70
CA PHE A 83 7.28 -7.48 2.28
C PHE A 83 7.05 -7.19 0.79
N LEU A 84 7.25 -8.17 -0.10
CA LEU A 84 6.97 -8.01 -1.53
C LEU A 84 5.49 -7.70 -1.79
N ALA A 85 4.58 -8.46 -1.17
CA ALA A 85 3.13 -8.21 -1.27
C ALA A 85 2.76 -6.81 -0.75
N PHE A 86 3.36 -6.38 0.35
CA PHE A 86 3.18 -5.05 0.91
C PHE A 86 3.68 -3.95 -0.02
N CYS A 87 4.83 -4.15 -0.68
CA CYS A 87 5.32 -3.23 -1.71
C CYS A 87 4.34 -3.10 -2.88
N MET A 88 3.78 -4.21 -3.37
CA MET A 88 2.79 -4.19 -4.46
C MET A 88 1.51 -3.46 -4.02
N ALA A 89 0.96 -3.79 -2.85
CA ALA A 89 -0.26 -3.20 -2.33
C ALA A 89 -0.16 -1.68 -2.07
N ASN A 90 1.05 -1.18 -1.76
CA ASN A 90 1.28 0.24 -1.47
C ASN A 90 1.68 1.08 -2.68
N ASN A 91 2.03 0.48 -3.81
CA ASN A 91 2.55 1.24 -4.94
C ASN A 91 1.44 1.80 -5.82
N GLU A 92 1.21 3.11 -5.70
CA GLU A 92 0.31 3.86 -6.56
C GLU A 92 1.02 4.21 -7.88
N ASN A 93 0.63 3.58 -8.97
CA ASN A 93 1.13 3.83 -10.32
C ASN A 93 -0.02 3.79 -11.34
N ALA A 94 0.29 4.04 -12.61
CA ALA A 94 -0.73 4.10 -13.65
C ALA A 94 -1.55 2.80 -13.78
N TYR A 95 -0.93 1.64 -13.57
CA TYR A 95 -1.63 0.35 -13.64
C TYR A 95 -2.49 0.12 -12.40
N SER A 96 -1.90 0.24 -11.21
CA SER A 96 -2.58 -0.06 -9.94
C SER A 96 -3.79 0.84 -9.71
N THR A 97 -3.66 2.15 -9.99
CA THR A 97 -4.78 3.11 -9.88
C THR A 97 -5.85 2.86 -10.93
N SER A 98 -5.49 2.48 -12.16
CA SER A 98 -6.48 2.12 -13.18
C SER A 98 -7.25 0.86 -12.77
N CYS A 99 -6.58 -0.17 -12.24
CA CYS A 99 -7.24 -1.38 -11.76
C CYS A 99 -8.18 -1.11 -10.57
N GLU A 100 -7.81 -0.20 -9.67
CA GLU A 100 -8.70 0.24 -8.58
C GLU A 100 -10.00 0.84 -9.13
N ILE A 101 -9.92 1.68 -10.18
CA ILE A 101 -11.07 2.44 -10.68
C ILE A 101 -11.96 1.60 -11.59
N ILE A 102 -11.40 0.86 -12.54
CA ILE A 102 -12.15 0.18 -13.60
C ILE A 102 -12.01 -1.35 -13.59
N GLY A 103 -11.22 -1.90 -12.66
CA GLY A 103 -10.89 -3.34 -12.65
C GLY A 103 -9.81 -3.69 -13.67
N PRO A 104 -9.85 -4.90 -14.26
CA PRO A 104 -8.82 -5.36 -15.18
C PRO A 104 -8.57 -4.42 -16.35
N VAL A 105 -7.32 -4.07 -16.57
CA VAL A 105 -6.86 -3.16 -17.64
C VAL A 105 -6.17 -3.97 -18.73
N GLY A 106 -6.49 -3.71 -19.98
CA GLY A 106 -5.87 -4.34 -21.15
C GLY A 106 -4.85 -3.46 -21.87
N GLY A 107 -4.33 -3.99 -22.98
CA GLY A 107 -3.45 -3.27 -23.89
C GLY A 107 -2.04 -3.04 -23.34
N SER A 108 -1.36 -2.02 -23.83
CA SER A 108 0.06 -1.75 -23.54
C SER A 108 0.35 -1.60 -22.04
N LEU A 109 -0.56 -0.99 -21.28
CA LEU A 109 -0.39 -0.81 -19.84
C LEU A 109 -0.36 -2.14 -19.09
N SER A 110 -1.21 -3.10 -19.51
CA SER A 110 -1.22 -4.47 -18.98
C SER A 110 0.08 -5.21 -19.30
N GLU A 111 0.61 -5.06 -20.52
CA GLU A 111 1.88 -5.70 -20.91
C GLU A 111 3.08 -5.13 -20.14
N LEU A 112 3.11 -3.80 -19.91
CA LEU A 112 4.15 -3.16 -19.10
C LEU A 112 4.08 -3.62 -17.63
N ALA A 113 2.86 -3.78 -17.08
CA ALA A 113 2.68 -4.33 -15.75
C ALA A 113 3.13 -5.80 -15.67
N ARG A 114 2.81 -6.61 -16.67
CA ARG A 114 3.24 -8.02 -16.74
C ARG A 114 4.75 -8.14 -16.76
N HIS A 115 5.45 -7.25 -17.47
CA HIS A 115 6.91 -7.19 -17.44
C HIS A 115 7.45 -7.02 -16.01
N ASP A 116 6.87 -6.11 -15.23
CA ASP A 116 7.27 -5.88 -13.85
C ASP A 116 6.88 -7.05 -12.95
N PHE A 117 5.67 -7.61 -13.12
CA PHE A 117 5.21 -8.75 -12.34
C PHE A 117 6.03 -10.02 -12.56
N ALA A 118 6.55 -10.24 -13.77
CA ALA A 118 7.46 -11.35 -14.04
C ALA A 118 8.72 -11.26 -13.15
N GLN A 119 9.26 -10.04 -12.97
CA GLN A 119 10.43 -9.82 -12.11
C GLN A 119 10.09 -10.01 -10.63
N VAL A 120 8.93 -9.49 -10.18
CA VAL A 120 8.51 -9.67 -8.79
C VAL A 120 8.20 -11.13 -8.50
N ARG A 121 7.56 -11.87 -9.42
CA ARG A 121 7.31 -13.31 -9.29
C ARG A 121 8.61 -14.10 -9.17
N GLU A 122 9.64 -13.72 -9.92
CA GLU A 122 10.97 -14.32 -9.74
C GLU A 122 11.51 -14.10 -8.32
N LEU A 123 11.30 -12.91 -7.72
CA LEU A 123 11.71 -12.64 -6.34
C LEU A 123 10.96 -13.49 -5.30
N PHE A 124 9.68 -13.84 -5.56
CA PHE A 124 8.93 -14.79 -4.73
C PHE A 124 9.52 -16.21 -4.78
N SER A 125 10.17 -16.59 -5.87
CA SER A 125 10.80 -17.92 -5.99
C SER A 125 12.14 -18.03 -5.28
N LEU A 126 12.74 -16.92 -4.82
CA LEU A 126 14.02 -16.89 -4.17
C LEU A 126 13.90 -17.26 -2.69
N ASP A 127 14.74 -18.19 -2.26
CA ASP A 127 14.79 -18.62 -0.86
C ASP A 127 15.73 -17.75 -0.05
N ILE A 128 15.17 -16.93 0.86
CA ILE A 128 15.97 -16.06 1.74
C ILE A 128 16.85 -16.84 2.70
N ALA A 129 16.56 -18.12 2.98
CA ALA A 129 17.41 -18.97 3.82
C ALA A 129 18.82 -19.17 3.24
N CYS A 130 19.02 -18.90 1.94
CA CYS A 130 20.36 -18.90 1.34
C CYS A 130 21.31 -17.82 1.92
N LEU A 131 20.78 -16.85 2.64
CA LEU A 131 21.55 -15.80 3.32
C LEU A 131 22.06 -16.23 4.71
N ASP A 132 21.62 -17.37 5.23
CA ASP A 132 22.10 -17.92 6.49
C ASP A 132 23.50 -18.51 6.31
N GLU A 133 24.39 -18.23 7.27
CA GLU A 133 25.74 -18.82 7.31
C GLU A 133 25.75 -20.24 7.94
N THR A 134 24.67 -20.56 8.68
CA THR A 134 24.48 -21.82 9.40
C THR A 134 23.07 -22.34 9.24
N GLU A 135 22.85 -23.65 9.43
CA GLU A 135 21.49 -24.22 9.47
C GLU A 135 20.68 -23.57 10.62
N ASN A 136 19.40 -23.25 10.33
CA ASN A 136 18.49 -22.56 11.25
C ASN A 136 18.96 -21.15 11.68
N GLY A 137 19.49 -20.38 10.76
CA GLY A 137 19.83 -18.97 10.95
C GLY A 137 18.59 -18.06 10.97
N ILE A 138 18.83 -16.75 11.09
CA ILE A 138 17.75 -15.74 11.22
C ILE A 138 16.85 -15.68 9.98
N TRP A 139 17.39 -15.92 8.79
CA TRP A 139 16.62 -15.87 7.55
C TRP A 139 15.68 -17.08 7.43
N SER A 140 16.11 -18.26 7.90
CA SER A 140 15.24 -19.42 8.02
C SER A 140 14.12 -19.20 9.01
N GLU A 141 14.37 -18.52 10.14
CA GLU A 141 13.32 -18.12 11.10
C GLU A 141 12.33 -17.13 10.49
N MET A 142 12.81 -16.17 9.69
CA MET A 142 11.96 -15.18 9.00
C MET A 142 11.04 -15.80 7.94
N LYS A 143 11.32 -16.99 7.43
CA LYS A 143 10.40 -17.74 6.53
C LYS A 143 9.20 -18.32 7.26
N HIS A 144 9.33 -18.56 8.56
CA HIS A 144 8.31 -19.20 9.39
C HIS A 144 7.98 -18.33 10.61
N TYR A 145 8.04 -17.03 10.43
CA TYR A 145 7.93 -16.06 11.51
C TYR A 145 6.57 -16.15 12.21
N GLU A 146 6.62 -16.34 13.54
CA GLU A 146 5.47 -16.29 14.41
C GLU A 146 5.41 -14.92 15.10
N ASN A 147 4.33 -14.18 14.87
CA ASN A 147 4.19 -12.87 15.49
C ASN A 147 3.63 -13.02 16.92
N ALA A 148 4.45 -12.76 17.94
CA ALA A 148 4.05 -12.83 19.35
C ALA A 148 2.91 -11.88 19.72
N LEU A 149 2.64 -10.86 18.91
CA LEU A 149 1.57 -9.89 19.11
C LEU A 149 0.31 -10.21 18.28
N GLU A 150 0.17 -11.40 17.75
CA GLU A 150 -0.91 -11.80 16.84
C GLU A 150 -2.31 -11.38 17.31
N ASN A 151 -2.55 -11.46 18.61
CA ASN A 151 -3.83 -11.08 19.23
C ASN A 151 -3.82 -9.67 19.83
N SER A 152 -2.76 -8.89 19.58
CA SER A 152 -2.66 -7.53 20.08
C SER A 152 -3.55 -6.57 19.28
N LYS A 153 -4.15 -5.60 19.98
CA LYS A 153 -4.82 -4.46 19.35
C LYS A 153 -3.82 -3.40 18.82
N ALA A 154 -2.52 -3.70 18.84
CA ALA A 154 -1.47 -2.75 18.49
C ALA A 154 -1.40 -2.43 16.99
N PHE A 155 -1.87 -3.32 16.13
CA PHE A 155 -1.87 -3.15 14.68
C PHE A 155 -3.24 -3.43 14.05
N ASN A 156 -3.41 -3.02 12.80
CA ASN A 156 -4.63 -3.24 12.05
C ASN A 156 -4.65 -4.68 11.49
N HIS A 157 -5.43 -5.55 12.13
CA HIS A 157 -5.58 -6.97 11.75
C HIS A 157 -5.98 -7.14 10.27
N ARG A 158 -6.77 -6.23 9.70
CA ARG A 158 -7.23 -6.31 8.31
C ARG A 158 -6.11 -6.05 7.32
N ILE A 159 -5.23 -5.07 7.60
CA ILE A 159 -4.04 -4.85 6.77
C ILE A 159 -3.17 -6.09 6.79
N ARG A 160 -2.91 -6.62 7.99
CA ARG A 160 -2.18 -7.87 8.16
C ARG A 160 -2.76 -8.99 7.32
N ASP A 161 -4.04 -9.29 7.52
CA ASP A 161 -4.68 -10.44 6.91
C ASP A 161 -4.68 -10.32 5.38
N ARG A 162 -4.99 -9.14 4.84
CA ARG A 162 -4.94 -8.88 3.38
C ARG A 162 -3.54 -9.04 2.79
N ILE A 163 -2.50 -8.54 3.47
CA ILE A 163 -1.13 -8.66 2.97
C ILE A 163 -0.64 -10.10 3.08
N VAL A 164 -0.94 -10.80 4.17
CA VAL A 164 -0.58 -12.22 4.34
C VAL A 164 -1.31 -13.09 3.32
N GLU A 165 -2.60 -12.90 3.09
CA GLU A 165 -3.37 -13.61 2.06
C GLU A 165 -2.84 -13.33 0.65
N LEU A 166 -2.55 -12.06 0.34
CA LEU A 166 -1.94 -11.68 -0.94
C LEU A 166 -0.58 -12.38 -1.10
N SER A 167 0.27 -12.38 -0.08
CA SER A 167 1.59 -12.99 -0.15
C SER A 167 1.52 -14.49 -0.44
N VAL A 168 0.60 -15.20 0.20
CA VAL A 168 0.37 -16.64 -0.03
C VAL A 168 -0.19 -16.89 -1.43
N SER A 169 -1.13 -16.08 -1.90
CA SER A 169 -1.70 -16.22 -3.25
C SER A 169 -0.65 -15.97 -4.33
N LEU A 170 0.22 -14.96 -4.16
CA LEU A 170 1.29 -14.64 -5.10
C LEU A 170 2.40 -15.70 -5.13
N GLU A 171 2.72 -16.31 -3.99
CA GLU A 171 3.68 -17.42 -3.89
C GLU A 171 3.25 -18.62 -4.74
N HIS A 172 1.95 -18.89 -4.82
CA HIS A 172 1.38 -20.04 -5.55
C HIS A 172 1.07 -19.74 -7.02
N ALA A 173 1.27 -18.52 -7.50
CA ALA A 173 1.00 -18.16 -8.88
C ALA A 173 1.91 -18.93 -9.85
N GLU A 174 1.31 -19.76 -10.72
CA GLU A 174 2.03 -20.62 -11.65
C GLU A 174 2.52 -19.88 -12.90
N SER A 175 1.95 -18.72 -13.20
CA SER A 175 2.29 -17.92 -14.38
C SER A 175 2.30 -16.41 -14.08
N ASP A 176 2.95 -15.63 -14.96
CA ASP A 176 2.94 -14.16 -14.88
C ASP A 176 1.54 -13.58 -15.08
N GLN A 177 0.69 -14.26 -15.85
CA GLN A 177 -0.70 -13.89 -16.03
C GLN A 177 -1.51 -14.09 -14.75
N GLU A 178 -1.37 -15.22 -14.09
CA GLU A 178 -2.06 -15.51 -12.84
C GLU A 178 -1.58 -14.56 -11.72
N PHE A 179 -0.28 -14.29 -11.65
CA PHE A 179 0.27 -13.29 -10.73
C PHE A 179 -0.37 -11.91 -10.97
N GLN A 180 -0.48 -11.49 -12.23
CA GLN A 180 -1.13 -10.25 -12.62
C GLN A 180 -2.62 -10.24 -12.23
N ASP A 181 -3.34 -11.33 -12.45
CA ASP A 181 -4.76 -11.45 -12.14
C ASP A 181 -5.02 -11.33 -10.63
N ILE A 182 -4.20 -11.97 -9.80
CA ILE A 182 -4.26 -11.89 -8.33
C ILE A 182 -4.05 -10.44 -7.87
N VAL A 183 -3.00 -9.78 -8.35
CA VAL A 183 -2.71 -8.38 -7.98
C VAL A 183 -3.81 -7.44 -8.46
N THR A 184 -4.34 -7.67 -9.66
CA THR A 184 -5.42 -6.85 -10.24
C THR A 184 -6.70 -6.96 -9.43
N GLU A 185 -7.09 -8.17 -9.03
CA GLU A 185 -8.29 -8.38 -8.21
C GLU A 185 -8.11 -7.74 -6.81
N PHE A 186 -6.90 -7.84 -6.23
CA PHE A 186 -6.58 -7.14 -4.99
C PHE A 186 -6.80 -5.63 -5.09
N TYR A 187 -6.32 -4.98 -6.16
CA TYR A 187 -6.50 -3.54 -6.35
C TYR A 187 -7.96 -3.16 -6.55
N LYS A 188 -8.70 -3.96 -7.29
CA LYS A 188 -10.12 -3.75 -7.54
C LYS A 188 -10.95 -3.87 -6.26
N GLU A 189 -10.65 -4.87 -5.43
CA GLU A 189 -11.41 -5.16 -4.21
C GLU A 189 -11.07 -4.21 -3.07
N PHE A 190 -9.77 -4.00 -2.83
CA PHE A 190 -9.30 -3.28 -1.65
C PHE A 190 -8.80 -1.86 -1.93
N GLY A 191 -8.53 -1.53 -3.20
CA GLY A 191 -7.85 -0.31 -3.59
C GLY A 191 -6.33 -0.42 -3.47
N VAL A 192 -5.62 0.67 -3.75
CA VAL A 192 -4.17 0.75 -3.76
C VAL A 192 -3.64 1.83 -2.84
N GLY A 193 -2.42 1.63 -2.34
CA GLY A 193 -1.72 2.62 -1.55
C GLY A 193 -2.35 2.88 -0.19
N LYS A 194 -2.14 4.09 0.30
CA LYS A 194 -2.64 4.49 1.63
C LYS A 194 -4.15 4.35 1.76
N PHE A 195 -4.92 4.65 0.70
CA PHE A 195 -6.39 4.61 0.72
C PHE A 195 -6.94 3.17 0.65
N GLY A 196 -6.26 2.26 -0.01
CA GLY A 196 -6.64 0.84 -0.03
C GLY A 196 -6.45 0.17 1.33
N LEU A 197 -5.33 0.44 1.98
CA LEU A 197 -4.93 -0.24 3.21
C LEU A 197 -5.51 0.36 4.50
N ASN A 198 -5.88 1.65 4.51
CA ASN A 198 -6.32 2.34 5.72
C ASN A 198 -7.78 2.79 5.62
N LYS A 199 -8.45 2.89 6.76
CA LYS A 199 -9.86 3.27 6.86
C LYS A 199 -10.09 4.74 7.25
N ALA A 200 -9.15 5.34 7.98
CA ALA A 200 -9.26 6.70 8.46
C ALA A 200 -7.99 7.48 8.17
N PHE A 201 -8.15 8.77 7.96
CA PHE A 201 -7.09 9.69 7.59
C PHE A 201 -7.28 11.03 8.29
N HIS A 202 -6.21 11.79 8.42
CA HIS A 202 -6.23 13.19 8.79
C HIS A 202 -5.47 14.01 7.76
N ILE A 203 -5.68 15.31 7.78
CA ILE A 203 -5.03 16.26 6.87
C ILE A 203 -3.79 16.83 7.53
N ILE A 204 -2.69 16.84 6.78
CA ILE A 204 -1.50 17.63 7.12
C ILE A 204 -1.39 18.78 6.13
N MET A 205 -1.22 19.98 6.66
CA MET A 205 -1.00 21.17 5.86
C MET A 205 0.47 21.58 5.99
N ASP A 206 1.21 21.49 4.88
CA ASP A 206 2.54 22.08 4.79
C ASP A 206 2.38 23.55 4.39
N GLU A 207 2.57 24.45 5.38
CA GLU A 207 2.44 25.88 5.18
C GLU A 207 3.54 26.45 4.26
N GLU A 208 4.73 25.84 4.24
CA GLU A 208 5.84 26.28 3.42
C GLU A 208 5.67 25.86 1.95
N ALA A 209 5.30 24.60 1.71
CA ALA A 209 5.04 24.06 0.38
C ALA A 209 3.65 24.43 -0.17
N LYS A 210 2.75 24.96 0.68
CA LYS A 210 1.32 25.17 0.35
C LYS A 210 0.66 23.90 -0.20
N GLN A 211 1.08 22.75 0.30
CA GLN A 211 0.53 21.45 -0.06
C GLN A 211 -0.31 20.89 1.08
N VAL A 212 -1.36 20.18 0.68
CA VAL A 212 -2.21 19.43 1.59
C VAL A 212 -1.94 17.95 1.34
N ASP A 213 -1.50 17.24 2.36
CA ASP A 213 -1.36 15.80 2.32
C ASP A 213 -2.40 15.11 3.21
N ILE A 214 -2.76 13.90 2.86
CA ILE A 214 -3.70 13.06 3.58
C ILE A 214 -2.92 11.90 4.18
N GLU A 215 -2.80 11.83 5.50
CA GLU A 215 -2.07 10.77 6.18
C GLU A 215 -2.99 9.78 6.89
N PRO A 216 -2.63 8.48 6.92
CA PRO A 216 -3.45 7.48 7.56
C PRO A 216 -3.41 7.58 9.09
N ILE A 217 -4.59 7.45 9.71
CA ILE A 217 -4.75 7.20 11.14
C ILE A 217 -4.63 5.69 11.35
N THR A 218 -3.48 5.24 11.83
CA THR A 218 -3.17 3.80 11.97
C THR A 218 -3.91 3.14 13.13
N ARG A 219 -4.32 3.90 14.15
CA ARG A 219 -5.02 3.42 15.34
C ARG A 219 -6.41 4.04 15.42
N VAL A 220 -7.38 3.40 14.79
CA VAL A 220 -8.79 3.75 14.94
C VAL A 220 -9.39 2.83 16.01
N GLU A 221 -10.05 3.44 17.00
CA GLU A 221 -10.75 2.68 18.04
C GLU A 221 -11.75 1.70 17.43
N HIS A 222 -11.72 0.46 17.92
CA HIS A 222 -12.65 -0.56 17.50
C HIS A 222 -13.94 -0.43 18.32
N ILE A 223 -14.84 0.41 17.83
CA ILE A 223 -16.18 0.63 18.38
C ILE A 223 -17.18 0.03 17.41
N GLU A 224 -18.14 -0.71 17.89
CA GLU A 224 -19.27 -1.22 17.14
C GLU A 224 -20.53 -0.42 17.44
N LEU A 225 -21.50 -0.42 16.51
CA LEU A 225 -22.78 0.24 16.75
C LEU A 225 -23.57 -0.41 17.90
N SER A 226 -23.33 -1.69 18.17
CA SER A 226 -23.85 -2.44 19.31
C SER A 226 -23.33 -1.96 20.66
N ASP A 227 -22.13 -1.37 20.71
CA ASP A 227 -21.54 -0.82 21.94
C ASP A 227 -22.20 0.49 22.39
N LEU A 228 -22.93 1.13 21.48
CA LEU A 228 -23.61 2.40 21.74
C LEU A 228 -25.01 2.16 22.31
N VAL A 229 -25.16 2.35 23.59
CA VAL A 229 -26.45 2.16 24.28
C VAL A 229 -27.40 3.34 24.03
N GLY A 230 -28.62 3.04 23.62
CA GLY A 230 -29.64 4.06 23.32
C GLY A 230 -29.56 4.66 21.92
N TYR A 231 -30.34 5.69 21.68
CA TYR A 231 -30.39 6.43 20.41
C TYR A 231 -30.71 5.57 19.16
N GLU A 232 -31.56 4.54 19.31
CA GLU A 232 -31.84 3.55 18.26
C GLU A 232 -32.38 4.19 16.98
N LEU A 233 -33.24 5.21 17.11
CA LEU A 233 -33.80 5.91 15.97
C LEU A 233 -32.73 6.73 15.20
N GLN A 234 -31.82 7.38 15.93
CA GLN A 234 -30.73 8.16 15.37
C GLN A 234 -29.71 7.23 14.69
N LYS A 235 -29.36 6.11 15.32
CA LYS A 235 -28.52 5.07 14.72
C LYS A 235 -29.11 4.54 13.44
N ALA A 236 -30.40 4.18 13.43
CA ALA A 236 -31.07 3.67 12.24
C ALA A 236 -31.01 4.68 11.07
N LYS A 237 -31.25 5.97 11.33
CA LYS A 237 -31.16 7.02 10.30
C LYS A 237 -29.73 7.20 9.77
N LEU A 238 -28.74 7.12 10.66
CA LEU A 238 -27.33 7.24 10.27
C LEU A 238 -26.90 6.06 9.40
N ILE A 239 -27.32 4.83 9.78
CA ILE A 239 -27.10 3.61 9.01
C ILE A 239 -27.74 3.73 7.62
N GLU A 240 -29.03 4.03 7.55
CA GLU A 240 -29.79 4.15 6.28
C GLU A 240 -29.13 5.16 5.33
N ASN A 241 -28.72 6.33 5.84
CA ASN A 241 -28.06 7.35 5.04
C ASN A 241 -26.66 6.91 4.57
N THR A 242 -25.90 6.20 5.42
CA THR A 242 -24.58 5.66 5.07
C THR A 242 -24.70 4.56 4.01
N GLU A 243 -25.66 3.67 4.13
CA GLU A 243 -25.92 2.63 3.13
C GLU A 243 -26.32 3.25 1.77
N ALA A 244 -27.18 4.23 1.78
CA ALA A 244 -27.55 4.97 0.57
C ALA A 244 -26.30 5.57 -0.10
N PHE A 245 -25.41 6.19 0.67
CA PHE A 245 -24.16 6.76 0.17
C PHE A 245 -23.22 5.70 -0.45
N ILE A 246 -23.01 4.60 0.26
CA ILE A 246 -22.13 3.50 -0.21
C ILE A 246 -22.67 2.89 -1.50
N GLU A 247 -23.99 2.71 -1.61
CA GLU A 247 -24.66 2.16 -2.78
C GLU A 247 -24.80 3.15 -3.94
N GLY A 248 -24.31 4.38 -3.77
CA GLY A 248 -24.40 5.42 -4.80
C GLY A 248 -25.82 5.99 -4.99
N ARG A 249 -26.71 5.74 -4.03
CA ARG A 249 -28.05 6.37 -3.97
C ARG A 249 -27.95 7.79 -3.38
N ALA A 250 -28.99 8.56 -3.52
CA ALA A 250 -29.07 9.89 -2.90
C ALA A 250 -28.92 9.80 -1.39
N ALA A 251 -27.92 10.49 -0.85
CA ALA A 251 -27.62 10.58 0.57
C ALA A 251 -27.42 12.05 0.97
N ASN A 252 -27.61 12.35 2.25
CA ASN A 252 -27.50 13.70 2.78
C ASN A 252 -26.27 13.86 3.68
N ASN A 253 -25.79 15.11 3.84
CA ASN A 253 -24.89 15.43 4.91
C ASN A 253 -25.60 15.26 6.26
N CYS A 254 -24.86 14.72 7.27
CA CYS A 254 -25.41 14.47 8.60
C CYS A 254 -24.79 15.43 9.61
N LEU A 255 -25.64 16.04 10.43
CA LEU A 255 -25.22 16.81 11.59
C LEU A 255 -25.59 16.02 12.87
N LEU A 256 -24.57 15.58 13.62
CA LEU A 256 -24.76 14.98 14.93
C LEU A 256 -24.64 16.07 16.00
N PHE A 257 -25.70 16.32 16.73
CA PHE A 257 -25.71 17.33 17.80
C PHE A 257 -26.18 16.69 19.13
N GLY A 258 -25.78 17.28 20.24
CA GLY A 258 -26.07 16.81 21.59
C GLY A 258 -24.91 17.13 22.55
N ASP A 259 -25.10 16.87 23.82
CA ASP A 259 -24.12 17.14 24.87
C ASP A 259 -22.81 16.35 24.67
N SER A 260 -21.73 16.82 25.34
CA SER A 260 -20.48 16.06 25.36
C SER A 260 -20.69 14.68 25.98
N GLY A 261 -20.00 13.66 25.45
CA GLY A 261 -20.10 12.29 25.96
C GLY A 261 -21.31 11.49 25.48
N THR A 262 -22.18 12.05 24.60
CA THR A 262 -23.36 11.32 24.08
C THR A 262 -23.05 10.34 22.93
N GLY A 263 -21.77 10.07 22.65
CA GLY A 263 -21.36 9.07 21.66
C GLY A 263 -21.35 9.54 20.20
N LYS A 264 -21.38 10.86 19.93
CA LYS A 264 -21.37 11.39 18.55
C LYS A 264 -20.17 10.90 17.73
N SER A 265 -18.96 11.17 18.20
CA SER A 265 -17.71 10.75 17.52
C SER A 265 -17.57 9.22 17.50
N SER A 266 -18.04 8.53 18.56
CA SER A 266 -18.09 7.07 18.63
C SER A 266 -19.02 6.47 17.57
N SER A 267 -20.16 7.14 17.28
CA SER A 267 -21.10 6.70 16.23
C SER A 267 -20.46 6.75 14.83
N ILE A 268 -19.67 7.79 14.54
CA ILE A 268 -18.96 7.91 13.26
C ILE A 268 -17.87 6.83 13.14
N LYS A 269 -17.11 6.58 14.21
CA LYS A 269 -16.10 5.50 14.24
C LYS A 269 -16.74 4.12 14.08
N ALA A 270 -17.89 3.89 14.70
CA ALA A 270 -18.64 2.64 14.59
C ALA A 270 -19.15 2.42 13.15
N ILE A 271 -19.72 3.44 12.51
CA ILE A 271 -20.12 3.42 11.10
C ILE A 271 -18.92 3.09 10.20
N LEU A 272 -17.79 3.76 10.40
CA LEU A 272 -16.58 3.49 9.65
C LEU A 272 -16.12 2.02 9.80
N ASN A 273 -16.12 1.50 11.02
CA ASN A 273 -15.73 0.12 11.28
C ASN A 273 -16.66 -0.88 10.60
N GLN A 274 -17.98 -0.63 10.62
CA GLN A 274 -18.97 -1.51 10.04
C GLN A 274 -18.94 -1.54 8.50
N TYR A 275 -18.67 -0.41 7.88
CA TYR A 275 -18.78 -0.26 6.42
C TYR A 275 -17.44 -0.15 5.68
N TYR A 276 -16.32 -0.26 6.39
CA TYR A 276 -14.99 -0.21 5.77
C TYR A 276 -14.81 -1.26 4.67
N ASP A 277 -15.26 -2.49 4.90
CA ASP A 277 -15.16 -3.57 3.91
C ASP A 277 -16.09 -3.37 2.69
N ARG A 278 -17.08 -2.51 2.81
CA ARG A 278 -17.92 -2.04 1.70
C ARG A 278 -17.35 -0.78 1.03
N GLY A 279 -16.08 -0.46 1.26
CA GLY A 279 -15.37 0.64 0.63
C GLY A 279 -15.48 1.99 1.31
N LEU A 280 -16.07 2.09 2.53
CA LEU A 280 -16.14 3.35 3.26
C LEU A 280 -14.77 3.75 3.82
N ARG A 281 -14.43 5.02 3.69
CA ARG A 281 -13.24 5.67 4.24
C ARG A 281 -13.64 6.97 4.94
N MET A 282 -12.81 7.44 5.87
CA MET A 282 -13.05 8.68 6.59
C MET A 282 -11.84 9.59 6.56
N ILE A 283 -12.05 10.87 6.35
CA ILE A 283 -11.02 11.91 6.50
C ILE A 283 -11.47 12.87 7.59
N GLU A 284 -10.69 12.95 8.66
CA GLU A 284 -10.88 13.96 9.72
C GLU A 284 -10.35 15.31 9.27
N VAL A 285 -11.18 16.34 9.40
CA VAL A 285 -10.85 17.71 9.02
C VAL A 285 -11.17 18.63 10.19
N TYR A 286 -10.17 19.35 10.66
CA TYR A 286 -10.35 20.37 11.70
C TYR A 286 -10.67 21.73 11.10
N LYS A 287 -11.35 22.60 11.86
CA LYS A 287 -11.82 23.92 11.43
C LYS A 287 -10.73 24.78 10.75
N HIS A 288 -9.51 24.76 11.27
CA HIS A 288 -8.39 25.50 10.71
C HIS A 288 -7.90 24.96 9.36
N GLN A 289 -8.27 23.73 9.00
CA GLN A 289 -7.87 23.03 7.77
C GLN A 289 -8.86 23.21 6.61
N PHE A 290 -9.97 23.91 6.81
CA PHE A 290 -11.01 24.05 5.76
C PHE A 290 -10.50 24.67 4.46
N ARG A 291 -9.43 25.47 4.53
CA ARG A 291 -8.81 26.06 3.33
C ARG A 291 -8.23 25.01 2.38
N GLY A 292 -7.80 23.86 2.91
CA GLY A 292 -7.25 22.75 2.15
C GLY A 292 -8.29 21.74 1.65
N LEU A 293 -9.56 21.92 1.96
CA LEU A 293 -10.59 20.93 1.64
C LEU A 293 -10.73 20.68 0.14
N SER A 294 -10.58 21.70 -0.70
CA SER A 294 -10.61 21.55 -2.16
C SER A 294 -9.53 20.62 -2.67
N ASP A 295 -8.31 20.72 -2.11
CA ASP A 295 -7.16 19.88 -2.50
C ASP A 295 -7.35 18.44 -2.03
N VAL A 296 -7.96 18.25 -0.85
CA VAL A 296 -8.36 16.94 -0.35
C VAL A 296 -9.37 16.28 -1.28
N LEU A 297 -10.42 16.99 -1.67
CA LEU A 297 -11.45 16.48 -2.58
C LEU A 297 -10.86 16.11 -3.95
N GLU A 298 -9.91 16.89 -4.46
CA GLU A 298 -9.22 16.61 -5.72
C GLU A 298 -8.42 15.30 -5.65
N GLN A 299 -7.77 15.01 -4.51
CA GLN A 299 -7.00 13.77 -4.32
C GLN A 299 -7.86 12.51 -4.25
N ILE A 300 -9.12 12.62 -3.84
CA ILE A 300 -9.99 11.45 -3.61
C ILE A 300 -11.10 11.28 -4.64
N LYS A 301 -11.37 12.28 -5.51
CA LYS A 301 -12.53 12.29 -6.41
C LYS A 301 -12.61 11.10 -7.37
N ASP A 302 -11.44 10.60 -7.80
CA ASP A 302 -11.36 9.53 -8.81
C ASP A 302 -11.12 8.14 -8.16
N ARG A 303 -11.16 8.07 -6.82
CA ARG A 303 -10.98 6.79 -6.11
C ARG A 303 -12.26 5.96 -6.11
N ASN A 304 -12.10 4.64 -6.10
CA ASN A 304 -13.25 3.72 -6.03
C ASN A 304 -13.91 3.74 -4.64
N SER A 305 -13.15 4.01 -3.58
CA SER A 305 -13.65 4.10 -2.20
C SER A 305 -14.59 5.29 -2.01
N LYS A 306 -15.53 5.13 -1.08
CA LYS A 306 -16.47 6.19 -0.65
C LYS A 306 -15.92 6.92 0.57
N PHE A 307 -15.72 8.22 0.45
CA PHE A 307 -15.12 9.02 1.52
C PHE A 307 -16.17 9.86 2.24
N ILE A 308 -16.23 9.75 3.56
CA ILE A 308 -16.89 10.71 4.43
C ILE A 308 -15.88 11.71 4.95
N ILE A 309 -16.22 12.98 4.90
CA ILE A 309 -15.45 14.05 5.53
C ILE A 309 -16.05 14.27 6.92
N TYR A 310 -15.28 13.93 7.94
CA TYR A 310 -15.69 14.08 9.33
C TYR A 310 -15.10 15.36 9.91
N MET A 311 -15.98 16.23 10.39
CA MET A 311 -15.61 17.48 11.02
C MET A 311 -16.05 17.42 12.47
N ASP A 312 -15.08 17.33 13.38
CA ASP A 312 -15.35 17.38 14.82
C ASP A 312 -15.30 18.82 15.31
N ASP A 313 -16.15 19.12 16.27
CA ASP A 313 -16.22 20.42 16.97
C ASP A 313 -16.31 21.64 16.03
N LEU A 314 -17.48 21.81 15.39
CA LEU A 314 -17.79 22.97 14.53
C LEU A 314 -18.11 24.25 15.33
N SER A 315 -18.10 24.21 16.67
CA SER A 315 -18.42 25.35 17.55
C SER A 315 -17.34 26.44 17.60
#